data_640d4cdd00b8f32fa461f25f781970fb
#
_entry.id   640d4cdd00b8f32fa461f25f781970fb
#
_cell.length_a   1.000
_cell.length_b   1.000
_cell.length_c   1.000
_cell.angle_alpha   90.00
_cell.angle_beta   90.00
_cell.angle_gamma   90.00
#
_symmetry.space_group_name_H-M   'P 1'
#
loop_
_entity.id
_entity.type
_entity.pdbx_description
1 polymer ?
#
loop_
_entity_poly.entity_id
_entity_poly.type
_entity_poly.pdbx_seq_one_letter_code
_entity_poly.pdbx_strand_id
1 'polypeptide(L)'
;MTFFFLLALLLLTVVLGRLRQLRTRRFSRLIPSMTFFRVALAAALMSRVLIGFGLQGEIVDWIAVVAKTGLWVALAELALDVIWVVVTRLSHRGVAPPRILKDLALVAAALAVVAAELNSQGVLTTIGSAAVLGGLAFIVGPGSATQVGNISSALAVQVERQFSVGDWVEIAGELGRVENISWNSTYLYDDVDDRYIVIPNSLIDHSKTINYSRPSSLEYRLDLQVGLPLEMPPGLAMQMLLEVLNSHESVIDTARSRVVLKSIDQDSINYVLKFFVGDFRLRNKIRTEIFSSVWYAVERIGYALPYSVVDLRTVQSRRQLQEQ
;
A
#
# COMPACT_ATOMS: atom_id res chain seq x y z
N MET A 1 -19.29 -18.21 -47.98
CA MET A 1 -19.82 -17.48 -46.81
C MET A 1 -18.75 -16.90 -45.88
N THR A 2 -17.74 -17.64 -45.47
CA THR A 2 -16.68 -17.19 -44.54
C THR A 2 -15.87 -15.99 -45.05
N PHE A 3 -15.58 -15.89 -46.35
CA PHE A 3 -14.85 -14.78 -46.95
C PHE A 3 -15.59 -13.43 -46.80
N PHE A 4 -16.87 -13.40 -47.17
CA PHE A 4 -17.68 -12.19 -47.06
C PHE A 4 -17.87 -11.74 -45.60
N PHE A 5 -17.99 -12.67 -44.69
CA PHE A 5 -18.06 -12.37 -43.25
C PHE A 5 -16.77 -11.76 -42.73
N LEU A 6 -15.60 -12.30 -43.07
CA LEU A 6 -14.30 -11.76 -42.70
C LEU A 6 -14.06 -10.38 -43.32
N LEU A 7 -14.46 -10.16 -44.56
CA LEU A 7 -14.36 -8.87 -45.24
C LEU A 7 -15.27 -7.82 -44.59
N ALA A 8 -16.50 -8.20 -44.23
CA ALA A 8 -17.43 -7.31 -43.53
C ALA A 8 -16.88 -6.92 -42.15
N LEU A 9 -16.27 -7.87 -41.41
CA LEU A 9 -15.66 -7.66 -40.11
C LEU A 9 -14.44 -6.72 -40.23
N LEU A 10 -13.61 -6.88 -41.27
CA LEU A 10 -12.48 -5.98 -41.55
C LEU A 10 -12.96 -4.55 -41.83
N LEU A 11 -13.95 -4.40 -42.68
CA LEU A 11 -14.54 -3.10 -42.97
C LEU A 11 -15.14 -2.43 -41.74
N LEU A 12 -15.83 -3.20 -40.90
CA LEU A 12 -16.37 -2.72 -39.62
C LEU A 12 -15.27 -2.19 -38.70
N THR A 13 -14.15 -2.91 -38.58
CA THR A 13 -13.02 -2.46 -37.73
C THR A 13 -12.34 -1.21 -38.29
N VAL A 14 -12.28 -1.05 -39.63
CA VAL A 14 -11.75 0.17 -40.27
C VAL A 14 -12.66 1.35 -40.01
N VAL A 15 -13.97 1.16 -40.13
CA VAL A 15 -14.98 2.21 -39.86
C VAL A 15 -14.94 2.63 -38.40
N LEU A 16 -14.91 1.68 -37.45
CA LEU A 16 -14.79 1.97 -36.04
C LEU A 16 -13.48 2.70 -35.70
N GLY A 17 -12.38 2.37 -36.39
CA GLY A 17 -11.12 3.06 -36.23
C GLY A 17 -11.13 4.51 -36.73
N ARG A 18 -11.84 4.80 -37.86
CA ARG A 18 -12.04 6.16 -38.32
C ARG A 18 -12.96 6.97 -37.41
N LEU A 19 -14.02 6.36 -36.89
CA LEU A 19 -14.90 7.00 -35.90
C LEU A 19 -14.14 7.34 -34.59
N ARG A 20 -13.13 6.57 -34.23
CA ARG A 20 -12.22 6.87 -33.08
C ARG A 20 -11.44 8.18 -33.34
N GLN A 21 -10.99 8.44 -34.53
CA GLN A 21 -10.24 9.67 -34.87
C GLN A 21 -11.12 10.93 -34.88
N LEU A 22 -12.41 10.78 -35.19
CA LEU A 22 -13.37 11.87 -35.32
C LEU A 22 -14.05 12.26 -33.99
N ARG A 23 -13.99 11.41 -32.99
CA ARG A 23 -14.67 11.60 -31.69
C ARG A 23 -13.73 12.15 -30.64
N THR A 24 -14.15 13.21 -29.95
CA THR A 24 -13.45 13.96 -28.88
C THR A 24 -12.76 13.08 -27.85
N ARG A 25 -11.63 13.56 -27.31
CA ARG A 25 -10.69 12.91 -26.37
C ARG A 25 -11.31 12.08 -25.22
N ARG A 26 -12.57 12.30 -24.89
CA ARG A 26 -13.27 11.62 -23.78
C ARG A 26 -13.69 10.19 -24.12
N PHE A 27 -13.97 9.89 -25.40
CA PHE A 27 -14.40 8.55 -25.85
C PHE A 27 -13.29 7.72 -26.50
N SER A 28 -12.16 8.32 -26.87
CA SER A 28 -11.03 7.59 -27.48
C SER A 28 -10.35 6.60 -26.56
N ARG A 29 -10.53 6.73 -25.23
CA ARG A 29 -9.97 5.81 -24.22
C ARG A 29 -10.75 4.49 -24.08
N LEU A 30 -11.95 4.42 -24.65
CA LEU A 30 -12.86 3.27 -24.52
C LEU A 30 -12.82 2.30 -25.70
N ILE A 31 -12.15 2.68 -26.81
CA ILE A 31 -12.03 1.83 -27.99
C ILE A 31 -10.62 1.25 -28.02
N PRO A 32 -10.43 -0.06 -27.84
CA PRO A 32 -9.13 -0.71 -27.88
C PRO A 32 -8.42 -0.47 -29.22
N SER A 33 -7.09 -0.52 -29.23
CA SER A 33 -6.31 -0.43 -30.45
C SER A 33 -6.48 -1.74 -31.23
N MET A 34 -7.40 -1.79 -32.15
CA MET A 34 -7.69 -2.99 -32.96
C MET A 34 -6.62 -3.28 -34.04
N THR A 35 -5.39 -2.81 -33.85
CA THR A 35 -4.34 -2.92 -34.88
C THR A 35 -3.97 -4.38 -35.14
N PHE A 36 -3.73 -5.15 -34.07
CA PHE A 36 -3.45 -6.58 -34.18
C PHE A 36 -4.62 -7.36 -34.80
N PHE A 37 -5.84 -7.04 -34.38
CA PHE A 37 -7.05 -7.67 -34.94
C PHE A 37 -7.18 -7.44 -36.44
N ARG A 38 -6.86 -6.23 -36.92
CA ARG A 38 -6.91 -5.90 -38.36
C ARG A 38 -5.85 -6.64 -39.14
N VAL A 39 -4.60 -6.71 -38.62
CA VAL A 39 -3.50 -7.42 -39.25
C VAL A 39 -3.81 -8.91 -39.33
N ALA A 40 -4.29 -9.50 -38.26
CA ALA A 40 -4.68 -10.91 -38.22
C ALA A 40 -5.84 -11.21 -39.17
N LEU A 41 -6.84 -10.32 -39.25
CA LEU A 41 -7.98 -10.48 -40.13
C LEU A 41 -7.56 -10.33 -41.60
N ALA A 42 -6.67 -9.39 -41.91
CA ALA A 42 -6.11 -9.22 -43.27
C ALA A 42 -5.31 -10.46 -43.70
N ALA A 43 -4.47 -11.02 -42.80
CA ALA A 43 -3.72 -12.25 -43.05
C ALA A 43 -4.67 -13.48 -43.26
N ALA A 44 -5.74 -13.55 -42.45
CA ALA A 44 -6.77 -14.61 -42.62
C ALA A 44 -7.53 -14.48 -43.96
N LEU A 45 -7.82 -13.29 -44.40
CA LEU A 45 -8.41 -13.05 -45.72
C LEU A 45 -7.45 -13.43 -46.83
N MET A 46 -6.18 -13.06 -46.71
CA MET A 46 -5.13 -13.34 -47.67
C MET A 46 -4.94 -14.87 -47.83
N SER A 47 -4.89 -15.64 -46.74
CA SER A 47 -4.79 -17.09 -46.80
C SER A 47 -5.97 -17.70 -47.51
N ARG A 48 -7.22 -17.21 -47.31
CA ARG A 48 -8.44 -17.71 -47.97
C ARG A 48 -8.45 -17.39 -49.46
N VAL A 49 -7.93 -16.20 -49.83
CA VAL A 49 -7.81 -15.85 -51.28
C VAL A 49 -6.83 -16.76 -51.98
N LEU A 50 -5.64 -17.01 -51.39
CA LEU A 50 -4.61 -17.87 -51.95
C LEU A 50 -5.16 -19.34 -52.14
N ILE A 51 -5.85 -19.87 -51.14
CA ILE A 51 -6.49 -21.20 -51.27
C ILE A 51 -7.56 -21.18 -52.35
N GLY A 52 -8.33 -20.09 -52.51
CA GLY A 52 -9.35 -19.94 -53.54
C GLY A 52 -8.78 -19.90 -54.97
N PHE A 53 -7.54 -19.47 -55.15
CA PHE A 53 -6.80 -19.52 -56.41
C PHE A 53 -6.10 -20.86 -56.67
N GLY A 54 -6.32 -21.86 -55.81
CA GLY A 54 -5.73 -23.19 -55.97
C GLY A 54 -4.24 -23.29 -55.56
N LEU A 55 -3.71 -22.23 -54.92
CA LEU A 55 -2.38 -22.23 -54.34
C LEU A 55 -2.40 -23.05 -53.06
N GLN A 56 -1.84 -24.23 -53.11
CA GLN A 56 -1.67 -25.15 -51.97
C GLN A 56 -0.17 -25.38 -51.75
N GLY A 57 0.28 -25.38 -50.50
CA GLY A 57 1.67 -25.61 -50.11
C GLY A 57 2.00 -25.07 -48.74
N GLU A 58 3.13 -25.46 -48.21
CA GLU A 58 3.60 -25.12 -46.86
C GLU A 58 3.50 -23.63 -46.52
N ILE A 59 3.75 -22.74 -47.49
CA ILE A 59 3.70 -21.29 -47.28
C ILE A 59 2.27 -20.82 -46.95
N VAL A 60 1.27 -21.35 -47.66
CA VAL A 60 -0.14 -21.03 -47.46
C VAL A 60 -0.62 -21.53 -46.10
N ASP A 61 -0.19 -22.72 -45.70
CA ASP A 61 -0.48 -23.28 -44.38
C ASP A 61 0.11 -22.47 -43.26
N TRP A 62 1.38 -22.02 -43.39
CA TRP A 62 2.01 -21.12 -42.41
C TRP A 62 1.30 -19.75 -42.32
N ILE A 63 0.87 -19.18 -43.45
CA ILE A 63 0.08 -17.92 -43.45
C ILE A 63 -1.23 -18.13 -42.68
N ALA A 64 -1.90 -19.28 -42.86
CA ALA A 64 -3.15 -19.60 -42.15
C ALA A 64 -2.91 -19.75 -40.62
N VAL A 65 -1.78 -20.38 -40.23
CA VAL A 65 -1.37 -20.52 -38.84
C VAL A 65 -1.13 -19.16 -38.21
N VAL A 66 -0.33 -18.32 -38.85
CA VAL A 66 -0.04 -16.96 -38.37
C VAL A 66 -1.30 -16.11 -38.24
N ALA A 67 -2.21 -16.21 -39.24
CA ALA A 67 -3.48 -15.52 -39.20
C ALA A 67 -4.38 -15.97 -38.03
N LYS A 68 -4.46 -17.27 -37.79
CA LYS A 68 -5.22 -17.86 -36.70
C LYS A 68 -4.65 -17.46 -35.32
N THR A 69 -3.32 -17.55 -35.16
CA THR A 69 -2.61 -17.12 -33.95
C THR A 69 -2.84 -15.64 -33.66
N GLY A 70 -2.68 -14.79 -34.70
CA GLY A 70 -2.94 -13.37 -34.57
C GLY A 70 -4.38 -13.04 -34.19
N LEU A 71 -5.36 -13.81 -34.67
CA LEU A 71 -6.76 -13.64 -34.30
C LEU A 71 -7.01 -13.95 -32.81
N TRP A 72 -6.41 -15.04 -32.28
CA TRP A 72 -6.53 -15.41 -30.88
C TRP A 72 -5.86 -14.39 -29.95
N VAL A 73 -4.68 -13.88 -30.35
CA VAL A 73 -4.00 -12.80 -29.61
C VAL A 73 -4.85 -11.53 -29.59
N ALA A 74 -5.46 -11.18 -30.70
CA ALA A 74 -6.35 -10.02 -30.82
C ALA A 74 -7.63 -10.16 -29.97
N LEU A 75 -8.19 -11.36 -29.89
CA LEU A 75 -9.32 -11.67 -29.00
C LEU A 75 -8.92 -11.56 -27.53
N ALA A 76 -7.73 -12.03 -27.16
CA ALA A 76 -7.17 -11.90 -25.82
C ALA A 76 -6.97 -10.41 -25.45
N GLU A 77 -6.42 -9.59 -26.37
CA GLU A 77 -6.30 -8.13 -26.19
C GLU A 77 -7.66 -7.48 -25.92
N LEU A 78 -8.66 -7.82 -26.74
CA LEU A 78 -10.01 -7.29 -26.58
C LEU A 78 -10.62 -7.67 -25.22
N ALA A 79 -10.48 -8.92 -24.82
CA ALA A 79 -10.96 -9.41 -23.53
C ALA A 79 -10.29 -8.66 -22.36
N LEU A 80 -8.96 -8.49 -22.42
CA LEU A 80 -8.21 -7.75 -21.43
C LEU A 80 -8.61 -6.27 -21.41
N ASP A 81 -8.92 -5.64 -22.55
CA ASP A 81 -9.43 -4.27 -22.63
C ASP A 81 -10.79 -4.13 -21.95
N VAL A 82 -11.69 -5.08 -22.17
CA VAL A 82 -12.99 -5.09 -21.48
C VAL A 82 -12.82 -5.24 -19.98
N ILE A 83 -12.01 -6.21 -19.54
CA ILE A 83 -11.71 -6.42 -18.13
C ILE A 83 -11.12 -5.15 -17.52
N TRP A 84 -10.17 -4.51 -18.22
CA TRP A 84 -9.53 -3.28 -17.77
C TRP A 84 -10.52 -2.12 -17.58
N VAL A 85 -11.45 -1.95 -18.53
CA VAL A 85 -12.52 -0.95 -18.42
C VAL A 85 -13.44 -1.24 -17.23
N VAL A 86 -13.79 -2.50 -17.01
CA VAL A 86 -14.61 -2.92 -15.87
C VAL A 86 -13.89 -2.64 -14.55
N VAL A 87 -12.62 -3.05 -14.43
CA VAL A 87 -11.81 -2.85 -13.23
C VAL A 87 -11.64 -1.37 -12.93
N THR A 88 -11.35 -0.54 -13.95
CA THR A 88 -11.22 0.92 -13.76
C THR A 88 -12.52 1.62 -13.39
N ARG A 89 -13.67 1.10 -13.83
CA ARG A 89 -15.00 1.62 -13.44
C ARG A 89 -15.43 1.21 -12.05
N LEU A 90 -15.08 -0.02 -11.62
CA LEU A 90 -15.38 -0.53 -10.28
C LEU A 90 -14.45 0.07 -9.22
N SER A 91 -13.31 0.61 -9.61
CA SER A 91 -12.40 1.32 -8.71
C SER A 91 -13.00 2.66 -8.30
N HIS A 92 -13.78 2.67 -7.22
CA HIS A 92 -14.59 3.80 -6.74
C HIS A 92 -13.79 5.06 -6.31
N ARG A 93 -12.45 5.05 -6.35
CA ARG A 93 -11.59 6.14 -5.86
C ARG A 93 -10.57 6.68 -6.89
N GLY A 94 -10.78 6.44 -8.18
CA GLY A 94 -9.94 7.05 -9.23
C GLY A 94 -8.52 6.48 -9.34
N VAL A 95 -8.16 5.48 -8.57
CA VAL A 95 -6.85 4.82 -8.64
C VAL A 95 -6.94 3.69 -9.65
N ALA A 96 -6.67 4.01 -10.93
CA ALA A 96 -6.60 2.99 -11.96
C ALA A 96 -5.35 2.13 -11.76
N PRO A 97 -5.45 0.78 -11.90
CA PRO A 97 -4.28 -0.09 -11.85
C PRO A 97 -3.30 0.29 -12.98
N PRO A 98 -1.99 0.11 -12.78
CA PRO A 98 -0.98 0.49 -13.76
C PRO A 98 -1.15 -0.30 -15.06
N ARG A 99 -1.01 0.38 -16.19
CA ARG A 99 -1.16 -0.23 -17.52
C ARG A 99 -0.19 -1.39 -17.77
N ILE A 100 0.97 -1.37 -17.12
CA ILE A 100 1.97 -2.44 -17.23
C ILE A 100 1.41 -3.83 -16.86
N LEU A 101 0.43 -3.91 -15.94
CA LEU A 101 -0.23 -5.20 -15.61
C LEU A 101 -1.03 -5.73 -16.80
N LYS A 102 -1.69 -4.85 -17.53
CA LYS A 102 -2.40 -5.23 -18.75
C LYS A 102 -1.44 -5.69 -19.84
N ASP A 103 -0.32 -4.97 -20.01
CA ASP A 103 0.68 -5.28 -21.02
C ASP A 103 1.36 -6.62 -20.72
N LEU A 104 1.69 -6.90 -19.46
CA LEU A 104 2.20 -8.20 -19.01
C LEU A 104 1.19 -9.34 -19.23
N ALA A 105 -0.09 -9.11 -18.91
CA ALA A 105 -1.13 -10.08 -19.14
C ALA A 105 -1.31 -10.37 -20.64
N LEU A 106 -1.20 -9.36 -21.50
CA LEU A 106 -1.25 -9.51 -22.95
C LEU A 106 -0.07 -10.33 -23.48
N VAL A 107 1.15 -10.05 -23.02
CA VAL A 107 2.35 -10.83 -23.40
C VAL A 107 2.19 -12.28 -22.96
N ALA A 108 1.74 -12.54 -21.73
CA ALA A 108 1.49 -13.89 -21.25
C ALA A 108 0.42 -14.62 -22.07
N ALA A 109 -0.68 -13.96 -22.41
CA ALA A 109 -1.74 -14.51 -23.23
C ALA A 109 -1.24 -14.81 -24.68
N ALA A 110 -0.45 -13.89 -25.27
CA ALA A 110 0.12 -14.08 -26.59
C ALA A 110 1.06 -15.29 -26.63
N LEU A 111 1.93 -15.43 -25.62
CA LEU A 111 2.85 -16.57 -25.50
C LEU A 111 2.08 -17.89 -25.32
N ALA A 112 1.03 -17.89 -24.54
CA ALA A 112 0.17 -19.08 -24.35
C ALA A 112 -0.52 -19.49 -25.65
N VAL A 113 -1.04 -18.53 -26.43
CA VAL A 113 -1.66 -18.78 -27.73
C VAL A 113 -0.64 -19.35 -28.74
N VAL A 114 0.56 -18.74 -28.82
CA VAL A 114 1.63 -19.22 -29.70
C VAL A 114 2.03 -20.66 -29.33
N ALA A 115 2.24 -20.93 -28.04
CA ALA A 115 2.59 -22.27 -27.57
C ALA A 115 1.50 -23.31 -27.89
N ALA A 116 0.23 -22.95 -27.69
CA ALA A 116 -0.90 -23.83 -28.03
C ALA A 116 -0.99 -24.12 -29.53
N GLU A 117 -0.76 -23.11 -30.37
CA GLU A 117 -0.79 -23.29 -31.83
C GLU A 117 0.38 -24.15 -32.32
N LEU A 118 1.63 -23.89 -31.83
CA LEU A 118 2.80 -24.72 -32.17
C LEU A 118 2.60 -26.19 -31.71
N ASN A 119 1.94 -26.41 -30.58
CA ASN A 119 1.60 -27.75 -30.14
C ASN A 119 0.55 -28.42 -31.06
N SER A 120 -0.42 -27.63 -31.53
CA SER A 120 -1.47 -28.14 -32.44
C SER A 120 -0.93 -28.58 -33.81
N GLN A 121 0.20 -27.98 -34.22
CA GLN A 121 0.93 -28.32 -35.46
C GLN A 121 1.93 -29.45 -35.26
N GLY A 122 2.05 -30.00 -34.05
CA GLY A 122 3.01 -31.08 -33.76
C GLY A 122 4.48 -30.61 -33.69
N VAL A 123 4.72 -29.29 -33.77
CA VAL A 123 6.07 -28.71 -33.68
C VAL A 123 6.62 -28.83 -32.25
N LEU A 124 5.71 -28.70 -31.27
CA LEU A 124 6.06 -28.88 -29.86
C LEU A 124 5.29 -30.09 -29.32
N THR A 125 6.00 -30.98 -28.67
CA THR A 125 5.34 -32.01 -27.83
C THR A 125 4.66 -31.36 -26.64
N THR A 126 3.66 -32.00 -26.05
CA THR A 126 2.97 -31.51 -24.85
C THR A 126 3.97 -31.18 -23.72
N ILE A 127 5.03 -31.95 -23.59
CA ILE A 127 6.11 -31.73 -22.63
C ILE A 127 6.93 -30.47 -22.99
N GLY A 128 7.24 -30.27 -24.28
CA GLY A 128 7.99 -29.11 -24.76
C GLY A 128 7.22 -27.80 -24.57
N SER A 129 5.90 -27.76 -24.85
CA SER A 129 5.06 -26.58 -24.60
C SER A 129 4.94 -26.26 -23.10
N ALA A 130 4.79 -27.29 -22.26
CA ALA A 130 4.80 -27.10 -20.81
C ALA A 130 6.13 -26.58 -20.27
N ALA A 131 7.25 -27.05 -20.83
CA ALA A 131 8.60 -26.57 -20.47
C ALA A 131 8.82 -25.09 -20.84
N VAL A 132 8.36 -24.67 -22.04
CA VAL A 132 8.45 -23.26 -22.47
C VAL A 132 7.59 -22.37 -21.57
N LEU A 133 6.33 -22.73 -21.32
CA LEU A 133 5.43 -21.97 -20.46
C LEU A 133 5.92 -21.95 -19.01
N GLY A 134 6.43 -23.07 -18.50
CA GLY A 134 6.99 -23.18 -17.16
C GLY A 134 8.26 -22.35 -17.01
N GLY A 135 9.14 -22.33 -18.01
CA GLY A 135 10.34 -21.48 -18.04
C GLY A 135 10.02 -19.99 -18.02
N LEU A 136 9.03 -19.57 -18.82
CA LEU A 136 8.54 -18.18 -18.83
C LEU A 136 7.91 -17.81 -17.49
N ALA A 137 7.08 -18.66 -16.92
CA ALA A 137 6.49 -18.47 -15.59
C ALA A 137 7.57 -18.36 -14.50
N PHE A 138 8.65 -19.15 -14.60
CA PHE A 138 9.80 -19.08 -13.69
C PHE A 138 10.56 -17.75 -13.79
N ILE A 139 10.74 -17.22 -15.00
CA ILE A 139 11.43 -15.92 -15.21
C ILE A 139 10.58 -14.76 -14.69
N VAL A 140 9.28 -14.77 -14.98
CA VAL A 140 8.35 -13.69 -14.62
C VAL A 140 7.91 -13.78 -13.17
N GLY A 141 7.73 -14.99 -12.64
CA GLY A 141 7.17 -15.26 -11.31
C GLY A 141 7.90 -14.53 -10.18
N PRO A 142 9.21 -14.71 -9.98
CA PRO A 142 9.96 -14.03 -8.93
C PRO A 142 9.94 -12.51 -9.05
N GLY A 143 10.00 -11.98 -10.28
CA GLY A 143 9.95 -10.53 -10.53
C GLY A 143 8.59 -9.89 -10.20
N SER A 144 7.51 -10.64 -10.29
CA SER A 144 6.14 -10.17 -10.01
C SER A 144 5.67 -10.46 -8.58
N ALA A 145 6.35 -11.34 -7.85
CA ALA A 145 5.90 -11.80 -6.52
C ALA A 145 5.65 -10.64 -5.55
N THR A 146 6.55 -9.65 -5.49
CA THR A 146 6.39 -8.46 -4.65
C THR A 146 5.16 -7.64 -5.05
N GLN A 147 4.89 -7.49 -6.35
CA GLN A 147 3.75 -6.73 -6.85
C GLN A 147 2.42 -7.44 -6.53
N VAL A 148 2.39 -8.77 -6.71
CA VAL A 148 1.24 -9.59 -6.32
C VAL A 148 1.02 -9.53 -4.81
N GLY A 149 2.09 -9.58 -4.02
CA GLY A 149 2.05 -9.40 -2.57
C GLY A 149 1.44 -8.04 -2.18
N ASN A 150 1.91 -6.94 -2.77
CA ASN A 150 1.35 -5.61 -2.51
C ASN A 150 -0.14 -5.51 -2.84
N ILE A 151 -0.59 -6.11 -3.96
CA ILE A 151 -2.01 -6.13 -4.35
C ILE A 151 -2.83 -6.96 -3.35
N SER A 152 -2.34 -8.14 -2.99
CA SER A 152 -3.00 -9.02 -2.02
C SER A 152 -3.16 -8.34 -0.66
N SER A 153 -2.08 -7.73 -0.15
CA SER A 153 -2.10 -7.00 1.12
C SER A 153 -3.02 -5.77 1.05
N ALA A 154 -3.06 -5.05 -0.09
CA ALA A 154 -4.00 -3.95 -0.27
C ALA A 154 -5.46 -4.40 -0.19
N LEU A 155 -5.78 -5.58 -0.74
CA LEU A 155 -7.11 -6.17 -0.63
C LEU A 155 -7.42 -6.59 0.82
N ALA A 156 -6.47 -7.22 1.51
CA ALA A 156 -6.63 -7.62 2.91
C ALA A 156 -6.92 -6.40 3.80
N VAL A 157 -6.12 -5.34 3.72
CA VAL A 157 -6.31 -4.09 4.46
C VAL A 157 -7.69 -3.48 4.22
N GLN A 158 -8.19 -3.49 2.97
CA GLN A 158 -9.49 -2.93 2.61
C GLN A 158 -10.66 -3.81 3.04
N VAL A 159 -10.53 -5.13 2.95
CA VAL A 159 -11.58 -6.09 3.36
C VAL A 159 -11.69 -6.16 4.87
N GLU A 160 -10.57 -6.29 5.57
CA GLU A 160 -10.53 -6.38 7.04
C GLU A 160 -10.76 -5.03 7.72
N ARG A 161 -10.61 -3.93 6.98
CA ARG A 161 -10.75 -2.56 7.49
C ARG A 161 -9.90 -2.31 8.74
N GLN A 162 -8.66 -2.79 8.74
CA GLN A 162 -7.71 -2.55 9.84
C GLN A 162 -7.57 -1.05 10.13
N PHE A 163 -7.57 -0.23 9.08
CA PHE A 163 -7.64 1.23 9.14
C PHE A 163 -8.33 1.79 7.88
N SER A 164 -8.67 3.05 7.91
CA SER A 164 -9.36 3.76 6.83
C SER A 164 -8.65 5.07 6.50
N VAL A 165 -8.91 5.64 5.32
CA VAL A 165 -8.45 6.99 4.99
C VAL A 165 -9.00 7.98 6.00
N GLY A 166 -8.12 8.80 6.56
CA GLY A 166 -8.38 9.74 7.65
C GLY A 166 -7.98 9.25 9.04
N ASP A 167 -7.74 7.94 9.22
CA ASP A 167 -7.30 7.39 10.51
C ASP A 167 -5.84 7.79 10.81
N TRP A 168 -5.53 8.00 12.09
CA TRP A 168 -4.17 8.12 12.59
C TRP A 168 -3.64 6.73 12.92
N VAL A 169 -2.54 6.37 12.27
CA VAL A 169 -1.92 5.05 12.41
C VAL A 169 -0.42 5.15 12.58
N GLU A 170 0.14 4.18 13.25
CA GLU A 170 1.57 3.92 13.26
C GLU A 170 1.80 2.56 12.59
N ILE A 171 2.54 2.56 11.49
CA ILE A 171 2.83 1.39 10.67
C ILE A 171 4.35 1.27 10.52
N ALA A 172 4.91 0.15 10.92
CA ALA A 172 6.36 -0.09 10.86
C ALA A 172 7.20 0.97 11.60
N GLY A 173 6.65 1.60 12.67
CA GLY A 173 7.30 2.66 13.42
C GLY A 173 7.07 4.08 12.87
N GLU A 174 6.39 4.23 11.75
CA GLU A 174 6.06 5.51 11.13
C GLU A 174 4.65 5.94 11.51
N LEU A 175 4.52 7.10 12.14
CA LEU A 175 3.26 7.68 12.57
C LEU A 175 2.76 8.70 11.54
N GLY A 176 1.49 8.58 11.16
CA GLY A 176 0.88 9.55 10.26
C GLY A 176 -0.62 9.36 10.11
N ARG A 177 -1.26 10.31 9.44
CA ARG A 177 -2.65 10.19 9.05
C ARG A 177 -2.74 9.52 7.67
N VAL A 178 -3.58 8.52 7.53
CA VAL A 178 -3.81 7.84 6.25
C VAL A 178 -4.48 8.80 5.27
N GLU A 179 -3.74 9.21 4.23
CA GLU A 179 -4.26 10.07 3.16
C GLU A 179 -4.85 9.26 2.00
N ASN A 180 -4.18 8.16 1.65
CA ASN A 180 -4.63 7.33 0.53
C ASN A 180 -4.14 5.89 0.70
N ILE A 181 -4.97 4.94 0.25
CA ILE A 181 -4.62 3.52 0.15
C ILE A 181 -4.69 3.15 -1.32
N SER A 182 -3.54 2.96 -1.94
CA SER A 182 -3.39 2.54 -3.34
C SER A 182 -3.28 1.02 -3.43
N TRP A 183 -3.30 0.48 -4.65
CA TRP A 183 -3.10 -0.95 -4.92
C TRP A 183 -1.70 -1.46 -4.53
N ASN A 184 -0.69 -0.59 -4.49
CA ASN A 184 0.71 -0.96 -4.21
C ASN A 184 1.21 -0.42 -2.87
N SER A 185 0.71 0.75 -2.45
CA SER A 185 1.24 1.47 -1.29
C SER A 185 0.16 2.24 -0.57
N THR A 186 0.36 2.43 0.73
CA THR A 186 -0.42 3.31 1.59
C THR A 186 0.38 4.58 1.83
N TYR A 187 -0.28 5.73 1.75
CA TYR A 187 0.31 7.05 1.94
C TYR A 187 -0.12 7.60 3.29
N LEU A 188 0.85 7.87 4.14
CA LEU A 188 0.64 8.57 5.41
C LEU A 188 1.13 10.01 5.28
N TYR A 189 0.43 10.93 5.91
CA TYR A 189 0.87 12.30 6.09
C TYR A 189 1.34 12.49 7.54
N ASP A 190 2.61 12.83 7.70
CA ASP A 190 3.22 13.21 8.95
C ASP A 190 3.08 14.73 9.11
N ASP A 191 2.29 15.14 10.09
CA ASP A 191 1.99 16.55 10.36
C ASP A 191 3.07 17.27 11.17
N VAL A 192 4.05 16.54 11.69
CA VAL A 192 5.17 17.10 12.47
C VAL A 192 6.27 17.60 11.54
N ASP A 193 6.67 16.75 10.59
CA ASP A 193 7.74 17.03 9.65
C ASP A 193 7.22 17.49 8.28
N ASP A 194 5.89 17.68 8.13
CA ASP A 194 5.20 18.11 6.91
C ASP A 194 5.62 17.30 5.68
N ARG A 195 5.56 15.96 5.80
CA ARG A 195 6.02 15.04 4.77
C ARG A 195 5.05 13.89 4.52
N TYR A 196 5.13 13.32 3.32
CA TYR A 196 4.45 12.08 3.00
C TYR A 196 5.36 10.88 3.21
N ILE A 197 4.84 9.87 3.90
CA ILE A 197 5.49 8.59 4.10
C ILE A 197 4.76 7.58 3.22
N VAL A 198 5.50 6.89 2.34
CA VAL A 198 4.94 5.91 1.41
C VAL A 198 5.35 4.51 1.87
N ILE A 199 4.37 3.73 2.29
CA ILE A 199 4.59 2.37 2.82
C ILE A 199 4.06 1.36 1.81
N PRO A 200 4.90 0.45 1.27
CA PRO A 200 4.43 -0.66 0.45
C PRO A 200 3.43 -1.54 1.22
N ASN A 201 2.32 -1.93 0.58
CA ASN A 201 1.26 -2.66 1.28
C ASN A 201 1.73 -4.04 1.80
N SER A 202 2.67 -4.69 1.11
CA SER A 202 3.28 -5.94 1.59
C SER A 202 4.04 -5.77 2.91
N LEU A 203 4.60 -4.59 3.19
CA LEU A 203 5.25 -4.30 4.47
C LEU A 203 4.22 -4.16 5.59
N ILE A 204 3.04 -3.63 5.30
CA ILE A 204 1.96 -3.48 6.28
C ILE A 204 1.54 -4.85 6.83
N ASP A 205 1.37 -5.82 5.93
CA ASP A 205 0.96 -7.19 6.25
C ASP A 205 1.94 -7.91 7.21
N HIS A 206 3.23 -7.55 7.12
CA HIS A 206 4.30 -8.14 7.92
C HIS A 206 4.76 -7.26 9.09
N SER A 207 4.11 -6.14 9.33
CA SER A 207 4.48 -5.20 10.39
C SER A 207 3.35 -4.99 11.41
N LYS A 208 3.75 -4.55 12.60
CA LYS A 208 2.79 -4.13 13.61
C LYS A 208 2.13 -2.83 13.18
N THR A 209 0.81 -2.82 13.12
CA THR A 209 0.00 -1.63 12.89
C THR A 209 -0.73 -1.23 14.18
N ILE A 210 -0.61 0.02 14.58
CA ILE A 210 -1.34 0.62 15.70
C ILE A 210 -2.30 1.65 15.12
N ASN A 211 -3.60 1.49 15.37
CA ASN A 211 -4.61 2.45 14.94
C ASN A 211 -5.06 3.29 16.17
N TYR A 212 -4.72 4.57 16.16
CA TYR A 212 -5.08 5.50 17.23
C TYR A 212 -6.52 6.05 17.09
N SER A 213 -7.11 5.95 15.91
CA SER A 213 -8.48 6.41 15.64
C SER A 213 -9.56 5.40 16.03
N ARG A 214 -9.17 4.23 16.54
CA ARG A 214 -10.12 3.19 16.97
C ARG A 214 -9.98 2.90 18.46
N PRO A 215 -11.06 2.61 19.16
CA PRO A 215 -12.46 2.35 18.71
C PRO A 215 -13.28 3.58 18.32
N SER A 216 -12.78 4.80 18.58
CA SER A 216 -13.49 6.05 18.25
C SER A 216 -12.54 7.02 17.54
N SER A 217 -13.01 7.62 16.45
CA SER A 217 -12.30 8.70 15.76
C SER A 217 -12.53 10.09 16.36
N LEU A 218 -13.32 10.18 17.43
CA LEU A 218 -13.63 11.43 18.13
C LEU A 218 -12.80 11.63 19.39
N GLU A 219 -12.14 10.57 19.85
CA GLU A 219 -11.38 10.57 21.08
C GLU A 219 -10.09 9.79 20.90
N TYR A 220 -8.98 10.44 21.17
CA TYR A 220 -7.64 9.83 21.03
C TYR A 220 -7.02 9.72 22.41
N ARG A 221 -6.59 8.52 22.79
CA ARG A 221 -5.85 8.32 24.04
C ARG A 221 -4.39 8.69 23.83
N LEU A 222 -3.88 9.54 24.70
CA LEU A 222 -2.48 9.88 24.80
C LEU A 222 -1.90 9.31 26.08
N ASP A 223 -0.70 8.78 25.99
CA ASP A 223 0.12 8.34 27.13
C ASP A 223 1.36 9.27 27.20
N LEU A 224 1.53 9.94 28.35
CA LEU A 224 2.63 10.87 28.57
C LEU A 224 3.43 10.40 29.76
N GLN A 225 4.73 10.16 29.58
CA GLN A 225 5.62 9.73 30.67
C GLN A 225 6.29 10.96 31.32
N VAL A 226 6.24 11.02 32.64
CA VAL A 226 6.83 12.09 33.45
C VAL A 226 7.66 11.46 34.56
N GLY A 227 8.91 11.89 34.74
CA GLY A 227 9.74 11.59 35.89
C GLY A 227 9.62 12.65 36.98
N LEU A 228 9.37 12.27 38.22
CA LEU A 228 9.32 13.14 39.38
C LEU A 228 10.39 12.74 40.40
N PRO A 229 10.82 13.67 41.30
CA PRO A 229 11.87 13.41 42.26
C PRO A 229 11.49 12.35 43.27
N LEU A 230 12.46 11.57 43.73
CA LEU A 230 12.29 10.50 44.74
C LEU A 230 11.77 11.01 46.08
N GLU A 231 12.07 12.25 46.45
CA GLU A 231 11.65 12.88 47.69
C GLU A 231 10.15 13.16 47.75
N MET A 232 9.50 13.20 46.58
CA MET A 232 8.05 13.46 46.50
C MET A 232 7.27 12.19 46.79
N PRO A 233 6.41 12.15 47.82
CA PRO A 233 5.58 11.01 48.10
C PRO A 233 4.70 10.64 46.90
N PRO A 234 4.61 9.34 46.49
CA PRO A 234 3.86 8.94 45.31
C PRO A 234 2.38 9.35 45.32
N GLY A 235 1.73 9.33 46.49
CA GLY A 235 0.35 9.79 46.62
C GLY A 235 0.15 11.26 46.27
N LEU A 236 1.05 12.13 46.76
CA LEU A 236 1.05 13.54 46.44
C LEU A 236 1.32 13.80 44.95
N ALA A 237 2.32 13.09 44.41
CA ALA A 237 2.68 13.18 43.00
C ALA A 237 1.49 12.80 42.08
N MET A 238 0.84 11.67 42.37
CA MET A 238 -0.31 11.20 41.57
C MET A 238 -1.50 12.17 41.66
N GLN A 239 -1.77 12.73 42.84
CA GLN A 239 -2.85 13.71 43.00
C GLN A 239 -2.56 14.98 42.23
N MET A 240 -1.37 15.55 42.34
CA MET A 240 -0.92 16.73 41.61
C MET A 240 -0.99 16.51 40.09
N LEU A 241 -0.49 15.38 39.58
CA LEU A 241 -0.51 15.07 38.16
C LEU A 241 -1.95 14.91 37.64
N LEU A 242 -2.84 14.33 38.43
CA LEU A 242 -4.26 14.20 38.08
C LEU A 242 -4.95 15.57 38.06
N GLU A 243 -4.61 16.46 38.99
CA GLU A 243 -5.11 17.84 39.01
C GLU A 243 -4.68 18.63 37.78
N VAL A 244 -3.40 18.49 37.37
CA VAL A 244 -2.86 19.08 36.13
C VAL A 244 -3.64 18.59 34.92
N LEU A 245 -3.90 17.28 34.80
CA LEU A 245 -4.68 16.73 33.68
C LEU A 245 -6.13 17.27 33.67
N ASN A 246 -6.76 17.29 34.83
CA ASN A 246 -8.17 17.68 34.94
C ASN A 246 -8.41 19.19 34.71
N SER A 247 -7.39 20.00 34.92
CA SER A 247 -7.44 21.45 34.69
C SER A 247 -7.14 21.86 33.25
N HIS A 248 -6.67 20.95 32.40
CA HIS A 248 -6.25 21.24 31.03
C HIS A 248 -7.44 21.21 30.06
N GLU A 249 -7.70 22.29 29.34
CA GLU A 249 -8.87 22.46 28.46
C GLU A 249 -8.97 21.41 27.34
N SER A 250 -7.84 20.93 26.84
CA SER A 250 -7.80 19.95 25.74
C SER A 250 -8.00 18.52 26.20
N VAL A 251 -8.02 18.25 27.51
CA VAL A 251 -8.28 16.94 28.07
C VAL A 251 -9.80 16.75 28.15
N ILE A 252 -10.31 15.83 27.35
CA ILE A 252 -11.71 15.43 27.36
C ILE A 252 -11.89 14.22 28.28
N ASP A 253 -13.09 14.09 28.85
CA ASP A 253 -13.43 12.97 29.74
C ASP A 253 -12.42 12.74 30.88
N THR A 254 -12.32 13.75 31.75
CA THR A 254 -11.44 13.72 32.92
C THR A 254 -11.69 12.52 33.85
N ALA A 255 -12.90 11.95 33.86
CA ALA A 255 -13.22 10.76 34.66
C ALA A 255 -12.45 9.50 34.22
N ARG A 256 -12.01 9.45 32.95
CA ARG A 256 -11.16 8.36 32.43
C ARG A 256 -9.67 8.68 32.49
N SER A 257 -9.31 9.91 32.88
CA SER A 257 -7.91 10.27 33.08
C SER A 257 -7.31 9.50 34.24
N ARG A 258 -6.09 8.97 34.08
CA ARG A 258 -5.42 8.16 35.07
C ARG A 258 -3.94 8.47 35.12
N VAL A 259 -3.39 8.48 36.32
CA VAL A 259 -1.96 8.51 36.56
C VAL A 259 -1.54 7.16 37.12
N VAL A 260 -0.53 6.53 36.50
CA VAL A 260 -0.02 5.23 36.90
C VAL A 260 1.46 5.35 37.18
N LEU A 261 1.92 4.87 38.34
CA LEU A 261 3.33 4.70 38.64
C LEU A 261 3.85 3.57 37.76
N LYS A 262 4.88 3.83 36.93
CA LYS A 262 5.46 2.89 35.97
C LYS A 262 6.70 2.19 36.54
N SER A 263 7.64 2.96 37.05
CA SER A 263 8.90 2.47 37.62
C SER A 263 9.47 3.45 38.64
N ILE A 264 10.35 2.96 39.48
CA ILE A 264 11.19 3.75 40.35
C ILE A 264 12.61 3.49 39.90
N ASP A 265 13.28 4.55 39.42
CA ASP A 265 14.65 4.49 38.95
C ASP A 265 15.59 5.13 39.99
N GLN A 266 16.90 5.24 39.68
CA GLN A 266 17.89 5.73 40.65
C GLN A 266 17.66 7.21 41.02
N ASP A 267 17.18 8.03 40.08
CA ASP A 267 17.08 9.49 40.25
C ASP A 267 15.63 9.99 40.17
N SER A 268 14.66 9.12 39.84
CA SER A 268 13.28 9.53 39.61
C SER A 268 12.25 8.41 39.78
N ILE A 269 11.03 8.82 40.07
CA ILE A 269 9.85 7.98 39.97
C ILE A 269 9.12 8.33 38.67
N ASN A 270 8.96 7.33 37.79
CA ASN A 270 8.30 7.52 36.50
C ASN A 270 6.81 7.24 36.59
N TYR A 271 6.03 8.19 36.15
CA TYR A 271 4.57 8.11 36.03
C TYR A 271 4.15 8.13 34.57
N VAL A 272 3.06 7.43 34.26
CA VAL A 272 2.39 7.53 32.95
C VAL A 272 1.04 8.18 33.16
N LEU A 273 0.87 9.33 32.55
CA LEU A 273 -0.38 10.05 32.46
C LEU A 273 -1.17 9.52 31.27
N LYS A 274 -2.35 9.00 31.50
CA LYS A 274 -3.25 8.47 30.46
C LYS A 274 -4.48 9.34 30.41
N PHE A 275 -4.73 9.96 29.24
CA PHE A 275 -5.84 10.89 29.06
C PHE A 275 -6.34 10.89 27.62
N PHE A 276 -7.48 11.52 27.40
CA PHE A 276 -8.11 11.56 26.08
C PHE A 276 -8.17 13.00 25.56
N VAL A 277 -7.96 13.13 24.22
CA VAL A 277 -8.02 14.41 23.51
C VAL A 277 -8.94 14.30 22.31
N GLY A 278 -9.56 15.41 21.90
CA GLY A 278 -10.48 15.43 20.76
C GLY A 278 -9.80 15.53 19.39
N ASP A 279 -8.55 16.04 19.34
CA ASP A 279 -7.81 16.20 18.09
C ASP A 279 -6.37 15.70 18.25
N PHE A 280 -6.07 14.63 17.51
CA PHE A 280 -4.73 14.00 17.55
C PHE A 280 -3.63 14.90 16.97
N ARG A 281 -3.97 15.85 16.09
CA ARG A 281 -3.01 16.80 15.53
C ARG A 281 -2.38 17.69 16.60
N LEU A 282 -3.14 17.98 17.65
CA LEU A 282 -2.68 18.83 18.76
C LEU A 282 -1.81 18.08 19.79
N ARG A 283 -1.55 16.78 19.59
CA ARG A 283 -0.83 15.91 20.54
C ARG A 283 0.48 16.50 21.06
N ASN A 284 1.30 17.08 20.17
CA ASN A 284 2.60 17.65 20.55
C ASN A 284 2.45 18.97 21.31
N LYS A 285 1.49 19.81 20.90
CA LYS A 285 1.15 21.03 21.61
C LYS A 285 0.65 20.72 23.03
N ILE A 286 -0.34 19.83 23.13
CA ILE A 286 -0.91 19.40 24.42
C ILE A 286 0.17 18.77 25.31
N ARG A 287 1.04 17.94 24.75
CA ARG A 287 2.18 17.37 25.49
C ARG A 287 3.06 18.46 26.10
N THR A 288 3.42 19.49 25.33
CA THR A 288 4.25 20.59 25.77
C THR A 288 3.56 21.41 26.87
N GLU A 289 2.26 21.69 26.71
CA GLU A 289 1.46 22.44 27.68
C GLU A 289 1.32 21.66 29.01
N ILE A 290 1.07 20.36 28.94
CA ILE A 290 1.00 19.50 30.14
C ILE A 290 2.37 19.44 30.84
N PHE A 291 3.47 19.25 30.11
CA PHE A 291 4.81 19.25 30.69
C PHE A 291 5.12 20.57 31.39
N SER A 292 4.79 21.70 30.77
CA SER A 292 4.94 23.02 31.39
C SER A 292 4.11 23.15 32.65
N SER A 293 2.87 22.69 32.61
CA SER A 293 1.97 22.71 33.78
C SER A 293 2.47 21.83 34.91
N VAL A 294 3.01 20.66 34.60
CA VAL A 294 3.65 19.78 35.59
C VAL A 294 4.85 20.46 36.22
N TRP A 295 5.71 21.11 35.40
CA TRP A 295 6.88 21.82 35.89
C TRP A 295 6.51 22.89 36.94
N TYR A 296 5.53 23.77 36.59
CA TYR A 296 5.02 24.79 37.54
C TYR A 296 4.33 24.20 38.77
N ALA A 297 3.66 23.07 38.63
CA ALA A 297 3.02 22.41 39.76
C ALA A 297 4.04 21.84 40.76
N VAL A 298 5.12 21.22 40.25
CA VAL A 298 6.24 20.71 41.08
C VAL A 298 6.93 21.85 41.84
N GLU A 299 7.24 22.93 41.14
CA GLU A 299 7.89 24.10 41.74
C GLU A 299 7.01 24.74 42.83
N ARG A 300 5.70 24.88 42.60
CA ARG A 300 4.73 25.43 43.56
C ARG A 300 4.67 24.65 44.87
N ILE A 301 4.89 23.34 44.80
CA ILE A 301 4.86 22.45 45.98
C ILE A 301 6.24 22.47 46.68
N GLY A 302 7.27 23.10 46.08
CA GLY A 302 8.59 23.25 46.67
C GLY A 302 9.55 22.09 46.36
N TYR A 303 9.27 21.28 45.35
CA TYR A 303 10.18 20.25 44.87
C TYR A 303 10.94 20.72 43.62
N ALA A 304 12.15 20.19 43.43
CA ALA A 304 12.92 20.36 42.20
C ALA A 304 12.66 19.18 41.26
N LEU A 305 12.74 19.42 39.94
CA LEU A 305 12.70 18.30 39.00
C LEU A 305 13.94 17.39 39.17
N PRO A 306 13.82 16.11 38.82
CA PRO A 306 14.93 15.16 38.94
C PRO A 306 16.16 15.63 38.18
N TYR A 307 17.32 15.53 38.81
CA TYR A 307 18.63 15.76 38.19
C TYR A 307 19.57 14.64 38.63
N SER A 308 20.53 14.28 37.78
CA SER A 308 21.52 13.27 38.12
C SER A 308 22.39 13.71 39.28
N VAL A 309 22.32 13.00 40.41
CA VAL A 309 23.16 13.22 41.57
C VAL A 309 24.38 12.30 41.49
N VAL A 310 25.58 12.91 41.38
CA VAL A 310 26.83 12.16 41.47
C VAL A 310 27.36 12.26 42.91
N ASP A 311 27.19 11.23 43.70
CA ASP A 311 27.76 11.13 45.07
C ASP A 311 29.26 10.82 44.98
N LEU A 312 30.10 11.88 45.06
CA LEU A 312 31.55 11.74 45.09
C LEU A 312 32.01 11.29 46.46
N ARG A 313 31.95 10.04 46.74
CA ARG A 313 32.58 9.45 47.96
C ARG A 313 34.08 9.44 47.78
N THR A 314 34.78 10.40 48.41
CA THR A 314 36.24 10.42 48.51
C THR A 314 36.65 9.27 49.44
N VAL A 315 37.13 8.19 48.88
CA VAL A 315 37.76 7.13 49.64
C VAL A 315 39.11 7.66 50.11
N GLN A 316 39.15 8.23 51.31
CA GLN A 316 40.42 8.49 51.97
C GLN A 316 41.14 7.18 52.13
N SER A 317 42.23 7.00 51.39
CA SER A 317 43.05 5.79 51.48
C SER A 317 43.63 5.66 52.89
N ARG A 318 43.39 4.54 53.54
CA ARG A 318 43.95 4.13 54.84
C ARG A 318 45.49 3.99 54.84
N ARG A 319 46.23 4.84 54.17
CA ARG A 319 47.70 4.84 54.13
C ARG A 319 48.35 5.61 55.24
N GLN A 320 47.63 6.28 56.15
CA GLN A 320 48.20 7.08 57.23
C GLN A 320 48.09 6.45 58.62
N LEU A 321 47.69 5.16 58.75
CA LEU A 321 47.63 4.50 60.07
C LEU A 321 48.66 3.35 60.24
N GLN A 322 49.74 3.33 59.47
CA GLN A 322 50.84 2.37 59.65
C GLN A 322 52.18 3.03 59.96
N GLU A 323 52.19 4.34 60.24
CA GLU A 323 53.41 5.05 60.74
C GLU A 323 53.10 5.73 62.07
N GLN A 324 52.75 4.92 63.10
CA GLN A 324 52.92 5.26 64.49
C GLN A 324 53.30 4.00 65.31
#